data_b37e53d02042ec9b61056a4c0db9781f
#
_entry.id   b37e53d02042ec9b61056a4c0db9781f
#
_cell.length_a   1.000
_cell.length_b   1.000
_cell.length_c   1.000
_cell.angle_alpha   90.00
_cell.angle_beta   90.00
_cell.angle_gamma   90.00
#
_symmetry.space_group_name_H-M   'P 1'
#
loop_
_entity.id
_entity.type
_entity.pdbx_description
1 polymer ?
#
loop_
_entity_poly.entity_id
_entity_poly.type
_entity_poly.pdbx_seq_one_letter_code
_entity_poly.pdbx_strand_id
1 'polypeptide(L)'
;MKKKAVAALLAAGLSLNLCGCSAYGVAMKMMQDYEPEQSQDWAVEAQLPEEEEILESEESEETGNEDAEETVIAGKDQSEKTSVEMPEELSDNLYDFQIAMDGQVYKFPMWFDDFEALGWEYLGDRTEVLYANEYLYAEPWQKDGVTIYTSIANLSLNAIAPEEGQICGLDLDGYQMRNCDWKIELSKGITFGESAREDILKAYGEPTDEYDGELYYKMSYETDYYSEVTLYVYKDSGVMEKLELMNMIELEGLDNSVSEEVPELISEYKAPTQLGDDYYSNILEYDGALYQFPCPIQEFTDNGFEIQEENSDMVIGAGDTGRAELMKDKQRIRVSVKNFAPYATVLENCFIIELDEHDFGANSNSSMVFPGGITFGSSEEEAVS
;
A
#
# COMPACT_ATOMS: atom_id res chain seq x y z
N MET A 1 -1.20 37.65 -9.44
CA MET A 1 -1.65 36.38 -9.99
C MET A 1 -0.85 35.14 -9.52
N LYS A 2 0.20 35.29 -8.71
CA LYS A 2 1.05 34.15 -8.23
C LYS A 2 0.61 33.56 -6.87
N LYS A 3 -0.28 34.20 -6.14
CA LYS A 3 -0.75 33.71 -4.81
C LYS A 3 -1.94 32.75 -4.86
N LYS A 4 -2.65 32.65 -5.98
CA LYS A 4 -3.79 31.72 -6.13
C LYS A 4 -3.38 30.29 -6.54
N ALA A 5 -2.17 30.10 -7.05
CA ALA A 5 -1.65 28.77 -7.42
C ALA A 5 -1.13 27.97 -6.22
N VAL A 6 -0.68 28.64 -5.15
CA VAL A 6 -0.13 27.98 -3.95
C VAL A 6 -1.24 27.40 -3.06
N ALA A 7 -2.38 28.07 -2.99
CA ALA A 7 -3.53 27.61 -2.20
C ALA A 7 -4.21 26.36 -2.82
N ALA A 8 -4.15 26.21 -4.16
CA ALA A 8 -4.69 25.03 -4.84
C ALA A 8 -3.79 23.78 -4.66
N LEU A 9 -2.47 23.97 -4.47
CA LEU A 9 -1.52 22.88 -4.23
C LEU A 9 -1.57 22.35 -2.78
N LEU A 10 -1.93 23.18 -1.81
CA LEU A 10 -2.09 22.76 -0.41
C LEU A 10 -3.43 22.02 -0.17
N ALA A 11 -4.48 22.37 -0.93
CA ALA A 11 -5.76 21.66 -0.85
C ALA A 11 -5.71 20.28 -1.55
N ALA A 12 -4.84 20.09 -2.56
CA ALA A 12 -4.63 18.80 -3.22
C ALA A 12 -3.72 17.86 -2.43
N GLY A 13 -2.85 18.39 -1.56
CA GLY A 13 -1.92 17.60 -0.75
C GLY A 13 -2.55 16.90 0.47
N LEU A 14 -3.73 17.35 0.90
CA LEU A 14 -4.44 16.81 2.07
C LEU A 14 -5.49 15.74 1.73
N SER A 15 -5.84 15.59 0.45
CA SER A 15 -6.83 14.60 -0.01
C SER A 15 -6.24 13.35 -0.68
N LEU A 16 -4.90 13.19 -0.73
CA LEU A 16 -4.22 12.12 -1.47
C LEU A 16 -3.84 10.88 -0.62
N ASN A 17 -4.25 10.83 0.64
CA ASN A 17 -3.95 9.68 1.51
C ASN A 17 -5.14 8.71 1.73
N LEU A 18 -6.17 8.74 0.89
CA LEU A 18 -7.39 7.96 1.15
C LEU A 18 -7.81 7.01 0.01
N CYS A 19 -6.90 6.53 -0.83
CA CYS A 19 -7.18 5.35 -1.67
C CYS A 19 -5.86 4.77 -2.17
N GLY A 20 -5.44 3.67 -1.59
CA GLY A 20 -4.46 2.80 -2.22
C GLY A 20 -4.98 2.41 -3.60
N CYS A 21 -4.15 2.45 -4.62
CA CYS A 21 -4.32 2.01 -6.00
C CYS A 21 -4.77 3.01 -7.08
N SER A 22 -5.53 4.11 -6.80
CA SER A 22 -5.88 5.03 -7.90
C SER A 22 -4.99 6.28 -8.00
N ALA A 23 -4.23 6.60 -6.95
CA ALA A 23 -3.39 7.80 -6.90
C ALA A 23 -2.15 7.73 -7.81
N TYR A 24 -1.61 6.53 -8.07
CA TYR A 24 -0.42 6.37 -8.91
C TYR A 24 -0.74 6.63 -10.39
N GLY A 25 -1.88 6.17 -10.89
CA GLY A 25 -2.33 6.42 -12.25
C GLY A 25 -2.65 7.91 -12.53
N VAL A 26 -3.16 8.63 -11.53
CA VAL A 26 -3.46 10.07 -11.66
C VAL A 26 -2.19 10.91 -11.56
N ALA A 27 -1.22 10.53 -10.71
CA ALA A 27 0.06 11.22 -10.58
C ALA A 27 0.94 11.04 -11.84
N MET A 28 0.96 9.86 -12.45
CA MET A 28 1.65 9.61 -13.71
C MET A 28 1.03 10.37 -14.88
N LYS A 29 -0.30 10.47 -14.94
CA LYS A 29 -0.99 11.24 -15.98
C LYS A 29 -0.75 12.75 -15.86
N MET A 30 -0.59 13.28 -14.64
CA MET A 30 -0.23 14.70 -14.43
C MET A 30 1.25 14.99 -14.74
N MET A 31 2.14 14.00 -14.69
CA MET A 31 3.54 14.16 -15.09
C MET A 31 3.74 14.07 -16.61
N GLN A 32 2.86 13.38 -17.35
CA GLN A 32 2.93 13.30 -18.81
C GLN A 32 2.45 14.58 -19.52
N ASP A 33 1.60 15.38 -18.90
CA ASP A 33 1.08 16.63 -19.47
C ASP A 33 1.99 17.86 -19.19
N TYR A 34 3.20 17.65 -18.62
CA TYR A 34 4.15 18.73 -18.33
C TYR A 34 5.21 18.82 -19.43
N GLU A 35 5.00 19.67 -20.44
CA GLU A 35 6.04 20.15 -21.35
C GLU A 35 6.95 21.14 -20.61
N PRO A 36 8.28 20.88 -20.48
CA PRO A 36 9.19 21.85 -19.88
C PRO A 36 9.45 22.98 -20.86
N GLU A 37 8.99 24.18 -20.53
CA GLU A 37 9.48 25.40 -21.16
C GLU A 37 11.00 25.50 -20.94
N GLN A 38 11.72 25.66 -22.05
CA GLN A 38 13.16 25.87 -22.10
C GLN A 38 13.58 27.04 -21.21
N SER A 39 14.33 26.81 -20.17
CA SER A 39 15.08 27.82 -19.45
C SER A 39 16.56 27.52 -19.44
N GLN A 40 17.28 28.53 -19.91
CA GLN A 40 18.70 28.68 -20.09
C GLN A 40 19.57 28.34 -18.88
N ASP A 41 20.70 27.71 -19.19
CA ASP A 41 22.02 27.71 -18.53
C ASP A 41 22.13 28.23 -17.08
N TRP A 42 22.41 27.30 -16.16
CA TRP A 42 23.31 27.52 -15.02
C TRP A 42 24.11 26.23 -14.79
N ALA A 43 25.29 26.17 -15.42
CA ALA A 43 26.32 25.21 -15.03
C ALA A 43 26.96 25.73 -13.72
N VAL A 44 26.76 25.01 -12.60
CA VAL A 44 27.58 25.13 -11.42
C VAL A 44 28.32 23.80 -11.25
N GLU A 45 29.62 23.84 -11.53
CA GLU A 45 30.59 22.80 -11.21
C GLU A 45 30.60 22.56 -9.70
N ALA A 46 30.09 21.42 -9.23
CA ALA A 46 30.31 20.94 -7.87
C ALA A 46 31.55 20.06 -7.87
N GLN A 47 32.63 20.57 -7.26
CA GLN A 47 33.83 19.81 -6.94
C GLN A 47 33.52 18.79 -5.84
N LEU A 48 33.86 17.52 -6.10
CA LEU A 48 33.89 16.44 -5.12
C LEU A 48 35.08 16.66 -4.16
N PRO A 49 34.93 16.42 -2.85
CA PRO A 49 36.07 16.38 -1.95
C PRO A 49 36.82 15.04 -2.07
N GLU A 50 38.14 15.14 -2.01
CA GLU A 50 39.10 14.04 -2.08
C GLU A 50 38.99 13.11 -0.85
N GLU A 51 39.29 11.82 -1.09
CA GLU A 51 39.41 10.76 -0.10
C GLU A 51 40.48 11.05 0.93
N GLU A 52 40.16 11.06 2.23
CA GLU A 52 41.13 10.93 3.30
C GLU A 52 41.12 9.50 3.85
N GLU A 53 42.27 8.85 3.71
CA GLU A 53 42.64 7.59 4.37
C GLU A 53 42.53 7.73 5.89
N ILE A 54 41.79 6.86 6.57
CA ILE A 54 41.89 6.71 8.02
C ILE A 54 42.40 5.30 8.34
N LEU A 55 43.53 5.37 9.05
CA LEU A 55 44.33 4.28 9.58
C LEU A 55 43.56 3.35 10.52
N GLU A 56 43.88 2.08 10.41
CA GLU A 56 43.60 1.01 11.39
C GLU A 56 44.09 1.36 12.80
N SER A 57 43.29 1.05 13.81
CA SER A 57 43.78 0.74 15.14
C SER A 57 42.94 -0.36 15.78
N GLU A 58 43.63 -1.41 16.15
CA GLU A 58 43.18 -2.62 16.79
C GLU A 58 42.72 -2.47 18.24
N GLU A 59 41.85 -3.44 18.61
CA GLU A 59 41.64 -4.04 19.95
C GLU A 59 41.03 -3.23 21.10
N SER A 60 39.83 -3.66 21.53
CA SER A 60 39.72 -4.36 22.85
C SER A 60 38.31 -4.95 23.02
N GLU A 61 38.30 -6.21 23.43
CA GLU A 61 37.14 -6.98 23.92
C GLU A 61 36.50 -6.32 25.14
N GLU A 62 35.18 -6.27 25.20
CA GLU A 62 34.47 -6.53 26.47
C GLU A 62 33.01 -6.95 26.18
N THR A 63 32.70 -8.05 26.77
CA THR A 63 31.43 -8.76 26.86
C THR A 63 30.32 -7.91 27.51
N GLY A 64 29.20 -7.81 26.88
CA GLY A 64 27.97 -7.32 27.47
C GLY A 64 26.77 -8.00 26.84
N ASN A 65 26.30 -9.05 27.50
CA ASN A 65 25.01 -9.69 27.27
C ASN A 65 23.93 -8.66 27.61
N GLU A 66 23.18 -8.21 26.63
CA GLU A 66 21.84 -7.65 26.86
C GLU A 66 20.86 -8.53 26.11
N ASP A 67 20.07 -9.26 26.92
CA ASP A 67 18.93 -10.04 26.49
C ASP A 67 17.94 -9.11 25.77
N ALA A 68 17.82 -9.24 24.46
CA ALA A 68 16.66 -8.78 23.73
C ALA A 68 15.51 -9.73 24.13
N GLU A 69 14.59 -9.25 24.94
CA GLU A 69 13.33 -9.92 25.18
C GLU A 69 12.59 -10.06 23.83
N GLU A 70 12.61 -11.28 23.32
CA GLU A 70 11.74 -11.75 22.26
C GLU A 70 10.30 -11.61 22.76
N THR A 71 9.59 -10.61 22.26
CA THR A 71 8.16 -10.46 22.55
C THR A 71 7.44 -11.59 21.83
N VAL A 72 7.22 -12.67 22.57
CA VAL A 72 6.42 -13.81 22.10
C VAL A 72 4.99 -13.31 21.91
N ILE A 73 4.59 -13.12 20.67
CA ILE A 73 3.19 -12.88 20.27
C ILE A 73 2.43 -14.18 20.60
N ALA A 74 1.68 -14.17 21.70
CA ALA A 74 0.86 -15.30 22.12
C ALA A 74 -0.44 -15.31 21.30
N GLY A 75 -0.70 -16.44 20.64
CA GLY A 75 -2.01 -16.77 20.09
C GLY A 75 -2.04 -16.97 18.58
N LYS A 76 -1.12 -17.77 18.03
CA LYS A 76 -1.25 -18.25 16.64
C LYS A 76 -2.20 -19.46 16.62
N ASP A 77 -3.43 -19.22 16.23
CA ASP A 77 -4.25 -20.25 15.56
C ASP A 77 -3.81 -20.18 14.08
N GLN A 78 -2.62 -20.73 13.80
CA GLN A 78 -2.07 -20.74 12.43
C GLN A 78 -2.90 -21.75 11.63
N SER A 79 -3.77 -21.24 10.75
CA SER A 79 -4.20 -22.02 9.60
C SER A 79 -2.93 -22.39 8.83
N GLU A 80 -2.66 -23.69 8.70
CA GLU A 80 -1.47 -24.15 7.99
C GLU A 80 -1.53 -23.66 6.54
N LYS A 81 -0.50 -22.92 6.10
CA LYS A 81 -0.34 -22.55 4.70
C LYS A 81 -0.35 -23.82 3.86
N THR A 82 -1.25 -23.89 2.91
CA THR A 82 -1.28 -24.99 1.96
C THR A 82 -0.43 -24.63 0.75
N SER A 83 0.65 -25.38 0.49
CA SER A 83 1.49 -25.18 -0.69
C SER A 83 0.66 -25.25 -1.97
N VAL A 84 0.93 -24.34 -2.90
CA VAL A 84 0.24 -24.28 -4.19
C VAL A 84 0.83 -25.32 -5.13
N GLU A 85 0.01 -26.28 -5.57
CA GLU A 85 0.45 -27.29 -6.53
C GLU A 85 0.70 -26.65 -7.90
N MET A 86 1.95 -26.74 -8.41
CA MET A 86 2.30 -26.27 -9.74
C MET A 86 1.80 -27.22 -10.81
N PRO A 87 1.12 -26.71 -11.86
CA PRO A 87 0.66 -27.56 -12.94
C PRO A 87 1.83 -28.12 -13.77
N GLU A 88 1.66 -29.32 -14.31
CA GLU A 88 2.65 -29.92 -15.21
C GLU A 88 2.62 -29.31 -16.61
N GLU A 89 1.48 -28.79 -17.05
CA GLU A 89 1.26 -28.20 -18.38
C GLU A 89 0.51 -26.87 -18.25
N LEU A 90 0.78 -25.95 -19.18
CA LEU A 90 0.04 -24.68 -19.27
C LEU A 90 -1.44 -24.92 -19.57
N SER A 91 -2.28 -24.21 -18.86
CA SER A 91 -3.73 -24.11 -19.16
C SER A 91 -3.95 -23.41 -20.51
N ASP A 92 -5.09 -23.72 -21.16
CA ASP A 92 -5.54 -23.00 -22.36
C ASP A 92 -6.18 -21.63 -22.00
N ASN A 93 -6.37 -21.32 -20.72
CA ASN A 93 -7.02 -20.10 -20.26
C ASN A 93 -6.00 -19.11 -19.70
N LEU A 94 -5.94 -17.89 -20.27
CA LEU A 94 -5.05 -16.83 -19.84
C LEU A 94 -5.31 -16.41 -18.38
N TYR A 95 -6.56 -16.46 -17.94
CA TYR A 95 -7.00 -16.09 -16.60
C TYR A 95 -6.77 -17.17 -15.53
N ASP A 96 -6.06 -18.24 -15.86
CA ASP A 96 -5.50 -19.16 -14.87
C ASP A 96 -4.15 -18.67 -14.33
N PHE A 97 -3.66 -17.53 -14.85
CA PHE A 97 -2.44 -16.82 -14.43
C PHE A 97 -1.21 -17.74 -14.38
N GLN A 98 -1.02 -18.50 -15.46
CA GLN A 98 0.09 -19.42 -15.61
C GLN A 98 1.06 -18.94 -16.68
N ILE A 99 2.34 -19.22 -16.43
CA ILE A 99 3.44 -18.97 -17.36
C ILE A 99 4.44 -20.12 -17.30
N ALA A 100 4.99 -20.53 -18.43
CA ALA A 100 6.12 -21.44 -18.47
C ALA A 100 7.42 -20.67 -18.71
N MET A 101 8.41 -20.88 -17.86
CA MET A 101 9.75 -20.32 -18.00
C MET A 101 10.75 -21.48 -18.01
N ASP A 102 11.48 -21.64 -19.12
CA ASP A 102 12.43 -22.74 -19.34
C ASP A 102 11.83 -24.15 -19.08
N GLY A 103 10.58 -24.35 -19.49
CA GLY A 103 9.86 -25.62 -19.35
C GLY A 103 9.23 -25.87 -17.98
N GLN A 104 9.48 -25.01 -16.99
CA GLN A 104 8.78 -25.07 -15.69
C GLN A 104 7.54 -24.18 -15.74
N VAL A 105 6.38 -24.72 -15.37
CA VAL A 105 5.14 -23.94 -15.25
C VAL A 105 5.02 -23.33 -13.85
N TYR A 106 4.64 -22.06 -13.83
CA TYR A 106 4.35 -21.29 -12.63
C TYR A 106 2.90 -20.86 -12.66
N LYS A 107 2.25 -20.83 -11.51
CA LYS A 107 0.88 -20.35 -11.34
C LYS A 107 0.82 -19.32 -10.22
N PHE A 108 0.24 -18.17 -10.49
CA PHE A 108 0.08 -17.08 -9.52
C PHE A 108 -1.39 -16.95 -9.06
N PRO A 109 -1.62 -16.59 -7.76
CA PRO A 109 -0.59 -16.43 -6.74
C PRO A 109 -0.04 -17.76 -6.24
N MET A 110 1.13 -17.69 -5.59
CA MET A 110 1.73 -18.78 -4.84
C MET A 110 2.41 -18.23 -3.59
N TRP A 111 2.70 -19.07 -2.61
CA TRP A 111 3.45 -18.64 -1.45
C TRP A 111 4.90 -18.30 -1.78
N PHE A 112 5.50 -17.39 -1.01
CA PHE A 112 6.91 -17.05 -1.12
C PHE A 112 7.81 -18.30 -1.04
N ASP A 113 7.55 -19.17 -0.04
CA ASP A 113 8.29 -20.40 0.14
C ASP A 113 8.16 -21.39 -1.03
N ASP A 114 7.00 -21.44 -1.69
CA ASP A 114 6.79 -22.25 -2.89
C ASP A 114 7.67 -21.75 -4.04
N PHE A 115 7.84 -20.43 -4.16
CA PHE A 115 8.69 -19.84 -5.19
C PHE A 115 10.18 -20.11 -4.93
N GLU A 116 10.63 -20.01 -3.68
CA GLU A 116 12.00 -20.43 -3.28
C GLU A 116 12.22 -21.92 -3.53
N ALA A 117 11.24 -22.78 -3.23
CA ALA A 117 11.33 -24.22 -3.48
C ALA A 117 11.49 -24.57 -4.96
N LEU A 118 11.05 -23.68 -5.87
CA LEU A 118 11.29 -23.80 -7.32
C LEU A 118 12.69 -23.34 -7.74
N GLY A 119 13.55 -22.97 -6.78
CA GLY A 119 14.95 -22.63 -6.99
C GLY A 119 15.23 -21.15 -7.22
N TRP A 120 14.31 -20.29 -6.92
CA TRP A 120 14.50 -18.84 -6.94
C TRP A 120 15.13 -18.36 -5.62
N GLU A 121 16.06 -17.43 -5.71
CA GLU A 121 16.70 -16.74 -4.59
C GLU A 121 16.18 -15.31 -4.52
N TYR A 122 15.59 -14.94 -3.38
CA TYR A 122 15.12 -13.58 -3.14
C TYR A 122 16.28 -12.64 -2.84
N LEU A 123 16.33 -11.49 -3.54
CA LEU A 123 17.41 -10.51 -3.41
C LEU A 123 16.93 -9.20 -2.75
N GLY A 124 15.64 -9.10 -2.37
CA GLY A 124 15.06 -7.93 -1.72
C GLY A 124 15.32 -7.89 -0.21
N ASP A 125 14.68 -6.94 0.46
CA ASP A 125 14.83 -6.74 1.90
C ASP A 125 13.83 -7.61 2.69
N ARG A 126 14.34 -8.63 3.38
CA ARG A 126 13.54 -9.54 4.23
C ARG A 126 13.09 -8.90 5.55
N THR A 127 13.61 -7.73 5.89
CA THR A 127 13.27 -7.04 7.14
C THR A 127 12.16 -6.00 6.96
N GLU A 128 11.70 -5.83 5.73
CA GLU A 128 10.56 -4.98 5.43
C GLU A 128 9.28 -5.53 6.05
N VAL A 129 8.37 -4.64 6.42
CA VAL A 129 7.09 -5.01 7.03
C VAL A 129 5.98 -4.60 6.09
N LEU A 130 5.17 -5.58 5.66
CA LEU A 130 3.96 -5.33 4.89
C LEU A 130 2.77 -5.31 5.83
N TYR A 131 2.10 -4.19 5.89
CA TYR A 131 0.83 -4.08 6.61
C TYR A 131 -0.32 -4.72 5.82
N ALA A 132 -1.48 -4.82 6.43
CA ALA A 132 -2.66 -5.39 5.76
C ALA A 132 -2.95 -4.68 4.43
N ASN A 133 -3.30 -5.46 3.39
CA ASN A 133 -3.59 -4.95 2.04
C ASN A 133 -2.44 -4.20 1.33
N GLU A 134 -1.22 -4.29 1.83
CA GLU A 134 -0.03 -3.75 1.16
C GLU A 134 0.64 -4.78 0.26
N TYR A 135 1.38 -4.29 -0.73
CA TYR A 135 2.23 -5.13 -1.56
C TYR A 135 3.53 -4.40 -1.94
N LEU A 136 4.59 -5.20 -2.07
CA LEU A 136 5.86 -4.77 -2.65
C LEU A 136 5.81 -4.99 -4.16
N TYR A 137 6.24 -4.00 -4.91
CA TYR A 137 6.30 -4.06 -6.38
C TYR A 137 7.75 -4.18 -6.85
N ALA A 138 7.95 -4.98 -7.92
CA ALA A 138 9.24 -5.18 -8.54
C ALA A 138 10.32 -5.77 -7.61
N GLU A 139 9.94 -6.74 -6.79
CA GLU A 139 10.85 -7.45 -5.92
C GLU A 139 11.76 -8.40 -6.70
N PRO A 140 13.10 -8.29 -6.53
CA PRO A 140 14.06 -9.01 -7.35
C PRO A 140 14.28 -10.45 -6.89
N TRP A 141 14.26 -11.36 -7.85
CA TRP A 141 14.59 -12.79 -7.65
C TRP A 141 15.60 -13.25 -8.69
N GLN A 142 16.49 -14.17 -8.30
CA GLN A 142 17.51 -14.73 -9.18
C GLN A 142 17.45 -16.25 -9.24
N LYS A 143 17.58 -16.82 -10.45
CA LYS A 143 17.75 -18.25 -10.70
C LYS A 143 18.60 -18.44 -11.94
N ASP A 144 19.62 -19.30 -11.85
CA ASP A 144 20.52 -19.64 -12.96
C ASP A 144 21.13 -18.42 -13.69
N GLY A 145 21.39 -17.35 -12.93
CA GLY A 145 21.93 -16.09 -13.46
C GLY A 145 20.91 -15.18 -14.15
N VAL A 146 19.63 -15.56 -14.17
CA VAL A 146 18.52 -14.74 -14.67
C VAL A 146 17.86 -14.03 -13.48
N THR A 147 17.64 -12.72 -13.62
CA THR A 147 16.91 -11.93 -12.62
C THR A 147 15.55 -11.56 -13.17
N ILE A 148 14.51 -11.81 -12.39
CA ILE A 148 13.14 -11.38 -12.68
C ILE A 148 12.60 -10.56 -11.52
N TYR A 149 11.46 -9.92 -11.73
CA TYR A 149 10.81 -9.11 -10.71
C TYR A 149 9.39 -9.62 -10.47
N THR A 150 9.00 -9.66 -9.19
CA THR A 150 7.66 -10.11 -8.78
C THR A 150 7.00 -9.05 -7.90
N SER A 151 5.71 -9.22 -7.63
CA SER A 151 5.00 -8.50 -6.60
C SER A 151 4.67 -9.45 -5.46
N ILE A 152 4.95 -9.02 -4.22
CA ILE A 152 4.68 -9.77 -2.99
C ILE A 152 3.55 -9.05 -2.26
N ALA A 153 2.43 -9.70 -2.00
CA ALA A 153 1.27 -9.11 -1.36
C ALA A 153 1.01 -9.69 0.03
N ASN A 154 0.58 -8.81 0.92
CA ASN A 154 -0.07 -9.17 2.18
C ASN A 154 -1.57 -8.97 2.04
N LEU A 155 -2.32 -10.05 1.83
CA LEU A 155 -3.79 -10.04 1.80
C LEU A 155 -4.39 -10.53 3.14
N SER A 156 -3.55 -10.66 4.19
CA SER A 156 -4.02 -10.96 5.55
C SER A 156 -4.36 -9.68 6.32
N LEU A 157 -4.97 -9.83 7.47
CA LEU A 157 -5.30 -8.72 8.34
C LEU A 157 -4.13 -8.26 9.24
N ASN A 158 -3.08 -9.06 9.37
CA ASN A 158 -1.95 -8.79 10.26
C ASN A 158 -0.73 -8.33 9.47
N ALA A 159 0.17 -7.56 10.08
CA ALA A 159 1.44 -7.20 9.47
C ALA A 159 2.35 -8.44 9.38
N ILE A 160 3.04 -8.58 8.26
CA ILE A 160 3.90 -9.75 7.97
C ILE A 160 5.26 -9.31 7.42
N ALA A 161 6.23 -10.21 7.46
CA ALA A 161 7.45 -10.09 6.66
C ALA A 161 7.20 -10.54 5.20
N PRO A 162 8.04 -10.15 4.22
CA PRO A 162 7.89 -10.59 2.82
C PRO A 162 7.80 -12.11 2.64
N GLU A 163 8.55 -12.88 3.44
CA GLU A 163 8.52 -14.35 3.39
C GLU A 163 7.17 -14.96 3.81
N GLU A 164 6.36 -14.22 4.53
CA GLU A 164 5.02 -14.67 4.92
C GLU A 164 3.96 -14.32 3.87
N GLY A 165 4.32 -13.47 2.91
CA GLY A 165 3.44 -13.00 1.84
C GLY A 165 3.23 -14.01 0.70
N GLN A 166 2.38 -13.64 -0.23
CA GLN A 166 2.15 -14.39 -1.45
C GLN A 166 2.73 -13.65 -2.67
N ILE A 167 3.39 -14.38 -3.56
CA ILE A 167 3.83 -13.87 -4.85
C ILE A 167 2.58 -13.78 -5.73
N CYS A 168 2.10 -12.57 -5.96
CA CYS A 168 0.86 -12.34 -6.70
C CYS A 168 1.09 -11.86 -8.13
N GLY A 169 2.31 -11.47 -8.50
CA GLY A 169 2.61 -10.92 -9.81
C GLY A 169 4.03 -11.19 -10.28
N LEU A 170 4.18 -11.07 -11.60
CA LEU A 170 5.45 -11.21 -12.31
C LEU A 170 5.55 -10.12 -13.37
N ASP A 171 6.71 -9.45 -13.46
CA ASP A 171 7.08 -8.50 -14.50
C ASP A 171 8.28 -9.03 -15.26
N LEU A 172 8.15 -9.14 -16.59
CA LEU A 172 9.22 -9.52 -17.51
C LEU A 172 9.34 -8.46 -18.59
N ASP A 173 10.54 -7.93 -18.78
CA ASP A 173 10.88 -6.94 -19.80
C ASP A 173 12.00 -7.45 -20.71
N GLY A 174 11.92 -7.14 -22.01
CA GLY A 174 12.91 -7.57 -23.01
C GLY A 174 14.33 -7.09 -22.74
N TYR A 175 14.50 -5.97 -22.03
CA TYR A 175 15.82 -5.51 -21.64
C TYR A 175 16.41 -6.40 -20.55
N GLN A 176 15.63 -6.83 -19.57
CA GLN A 176 16.03 -7.77 -18.52
C GLN A 176 16.36 -9.15 -19.12
N MET A 177 15.51 -9.60 -20.06
CA MET A 177 15.60 -10.93 -20.67
C MET A 177 16.58 -11.01 -21.87
N ARG A 178 17.23 -9.91 -22.27
CA ARG A 178 18.07 -9.84 -23.48
C ARG A 178 19.24 -10.84 -23.56
N ASN A 179 19.72 -11.32 -22.41
CA ASN A 179 20.80 -12.30 -22.32
C ASN A 179 20.30 -13.66 -21.77
N CYS A 180 18.98 -13.84 -21.75
CA CYS A 180 18.35 -15.05 -21.26
C CYS A 180 17.94 -15.91 -22.47
N ASP A 181 18.39 -17.15 -22.50
CA ASP A 181 18.03 -18.11 -23.56
C ASP A 181 16.78 -18.93 -23.17
N TRP A 182 16.10 -18.58 -22.10
CA TRP A 182 14.91 -19.27 -21.66
C TRP A 182 13.74 -19.05 -22.63
N LYS A 183 13.04 -20.12 -22.93
CA LYS A 183 11.76 -20.03 -23.61
C LYS A 183 10.68 -19.65 -22.58
N ILE A 184 9.99 -18.54 -22.83
CA ILE A 184 8.91 -18.06 -21.97
C ILE A 184 7.60 -18.12 -22.76
N GLU A 185 6.66 -18.90 -22.24
CA GLU A 185 5.40 -19.20 -22.91
C GLU A 185 4.19 -18.92 -22.02
N LEU A 186 3.17 -18.34 -22.63
CA LEU A 186 1.83 -18.24 -22.08
C LEU A 186 0.92 -19.30 -22.73
N SER A 187 -0.31 -19.40 -22.25
CA SER A 187 -1.34 -20.28 -22.82
C SER A 187 -1.44 -20.13 -24.34
N LYS A 188 -1.92 -21.20 -25.02
CA LYS A 188 -2.15 -21.25 -26.47
C LYS A 188 -0.91 -20.93 -27.34
N GLY A 189 0.29 -21.09 -26.78
CA GLY A 189 1.53 -20.98 -27.52
C GLY A 189 1.99 -19.54 -27.78
N ILE A 190 1.51 -18.57 -27.03
CA ILE A 190 2.04 -17.21 -27.05
C ILE A 190 3.40 -17.20 -26.39
N THR A 191 4.43 -16.74 -27.10
CA THR A 191 5.83 -16.80 -26.69
C THR A 191 6.41 -15.39 -26.62
N PHE A 192 7.08 -15.09 -25.51
CA PHE A 192 7.79 -13.84 -25.27
C PHE A 192 8.93 -13.67 -26.29
N GLY A 193 9.07 -12.49 -26.86
CA GLY A 193 10.08 -12.17 -27.88
C GLY A 193 9.75 -12.71 -29.29
N GLU A 194 8.68 -13.48 -29.49
CA GLU A 194 8.33 -14.09 -30.77
C GLU A 194 6.92 -13.75 -31.26
N SER A 195 5.91 -13.74 -30.36
CA SER A 195 4.51 -13.56 -30.75
C SER A 195 4.19 -12.10 -31.06
N ALA A 196 3.57 -11.91 -32.22
CA ALA A 196 3.08 -10.61 -32.65
C ALA A 196 1.66 -10.33 -32.11
N ARG A 197 1.21 -9.07 -32.21
CA ARG A 197 -0.16 -8.67 -31.80
C ARG A 197 -1.25 -9.56 -32.40
N GLU A 198 -1.11 -9.93 -33.69
CA GLU A 198 -2.10 -10.79 -34.37
C GLU A 198 -2.21 -12.18 -33.75
N ASP A 199 -1.09 -12.74 -33.28
CA ASP A 199 -1.04 -14.03 -32.61
C ASP A 199 -1.78 -13.96 -31.28
N ILE A 200 -1.53 -12.90 -30.49
CA ILE A 200 -2.18 -12.62 -29.21
C ILE A 200 -3.70 -12.50 -29.39
N LEU A 201 -4.15 -11.65 -30.34
CA LEU A 201 -5.57 -11.48 -30.59
C LEU A 201 -6.25 -12.76 -31.06
N LYS A 202 -5.55 -13.57 -31.87
CA LYS A 202 -6.06 -14.88 -32.30
C LYS A 202 -6.20 -15.86 -31.13
N ALA A 203 -5.26 -15.81 -30.16
CA ALA A 203 -5.25 -16.69 -29.01
C ALA A 203 -6.29 -16.28 -27.95
N TYR A 204 -6.37 -14.98 -27.63
CA TYR A 204 -7.14 -14.48 -26.47
C TYR A 204 -8.36 -13.63 -26.83
N GLY A 205 -8.50 -13.22 -28.12
CA GLY A 205 -9.52 -12.26 -28.54
C GLY A 205 -9.10 -10.82 -28.32
N GLU A 206 -10.07 -9.90 -28.42
CA GLU A 206 -9.82 -8.48 -28.15
C GLU A 206 -9.51 -8.27 -26.67
N PRO A 207 -8.51 -7.41 -26.33
CA PRO A 207 -8.23 -7.08 -24.95
C PRO A 207 -9.39 -6.29 -24.32
N THR A 208 -9.44 -6.26 -23.02
CA THR A 208 -10.42 -5.48 -22.24
C THR A 208 -10.20 -3.98 -22.43
N ASP A 209 -8.93 -3.59 -22.58
CA ASP A 209 -8.48 -2.22 -22.86
C ASP A 209 -7.16 -2.27 -23.65
N GLU A 210 -6.82 -1.20 -24.35
CA GLU A 210 -5.58 -1.08 -25.12
C GLU A 210 -5.07 0.35 -25.09
N TYR A 211 -3.80 0.53 -24.74
CA TYR A 211 -3.15 1.83 -24.76
C TYR A 211 -1.69 1.70 -25.23
N ASP A 212 -1.30 2.45 -26.26
CA ASP A 212 0.06 2.57 -26.81
C ASP A 212 0.82 1.24 -27.04
N GLY A 213 0.10 0.18 -27.42
CA GLY A 213 0.65 -1.15 -27.69
C GLY A 213 0.59 -2.10 -26.50
N GLU A 214 0.12 -1.64 -25.35
CA GLU A 214 -0.21 -2.46 -24.20
C GLU A 214 -1.61 -3.04 -24.35
N LEU A 215 -1.73 -4.34 -24.25
CA LEU A 215 -2.98 -5.09 -24.36
C LEU A 215 -3.38 -5.58 -22.96
N TYR A 216 -4.44 -5.02 -22.38
CA TYR A 216 -4.91 -5.33 -21.04
C TYR A 216 -6.00 -6.39 -21.08
N TYR A 217 -5.78 -7.51 -20.39
CA TYR A 217 -6.75 -8.60 -20.21
C TYR A 217 -7.14 -8.66 -18.74
N LYS A 218 -8.17 -7.86 -18.34
CA LYS A 218 -8.66 -7.77 -16.97
C LYS A 218 -9.69 -8.83 -16.69
N MET A 219 -9.56 -9.55 -15.59
CA MET A 219 -10.48 -10.62 -15.21
C MET A 219 -11.79 -10.06 -14.65
N SER A 220 -11.72 -9.05 -13.77
CA SER A 220 -12.88 -8.41 -13.17
C SER A 220 -12.57 -6.96 -12.79
N TYR A 221 -13.60 -6.09 -12.83
CA TYR A 221 -13.55 -4.73 -12.30
C TYR A 221 -14.34 -4.61 -10.97
N GLU A 222 -14.96 -5.70 -10.52
CA GLU A 222 -15.92 -5.69 -9.40
C GLU A 222 -15.28 -6.06 -8.06
N THR A 223 -14.01 -6.48 -8.06
CA THR A 223 -13.28 -6.87 -6.86
C THR A 223 -12.30 -5.76 -6.46
N ASP A 224 -12.13 -5.56 -5.17
CA ASP A 224 -11.09 -4.67 -4.62
C ASP A 224 -9.68 -5.17 -4.96
N TYR A 225 -9.56 -6.40 -5.43
CA TYR A 225 -8.32 -7.04 -5.82
C TYR A 225 -8.08 -6.97 -7.32
N TYR A 226 -6.83 -6.80 -7.68
CA TYR A 226 -6.39 -6.62 -9.05
C TYR A 226 -5.98 -7.96 -9.67
N SER A 227 -6.64 -8.35 -10.78
CA SER A 227 -6.32 -9.56 -11.56
C SER A 227 -6.31 -9.24 -13.04
N GLU A 228 -5.09 -9.17 -13.61
CA GLU A 228 -4.86 -8.70 -14.98
C GLU A 228 -3.61 -9.35 -15.58
N VAL A 229 -3.64 -9.54 -16.89
CA VAL A 229 -2.46 -9.84 -17.71
C VAL A 229 -2.29 -8.71 -18.72
N THR A 230 -1.13 -8.03 -18.67
CA THR A 230 -0.77 -6.99 -19.62
C THR A 230 0.33 -7.48 -20.55
N LEU A 231 0.09 -7.41 -21.85
CA LEU A 231 1.02 -7.85 -22.89
C LEU A 231 1.40 -6.62 -23.74
N TYR A 232 2.68 -6.28 -23.75
CA TYR A 232 3.16 -5.12 -24.51
C TYR A 232 3.89 -5.55 -25.79
N VAL A 233 3.35 -5.12 -26.92
CA VAL A 233 3.94 -5.37 -28.25
C VAL A 233 4.70 -4.12 -28.70
N TYR A 234 6.03 -4.22 -28.73
CA TYR A 234 6.87 -3.09 -29.11
C TYR A 234 6.72 -2.76 -30.61
N LYS A 235 6.60 -1.46 -30.93
CA LYS A 235 6.42 -0.98 -32.31
C LYS A 235 7.59 -1.28 -33.21
N ASP A 236 8.80 -1.30 -32.66
CA ASP A 236 10.04 -1.46 -33.42
C ASP A 236 10.30 -2.91 -33.81
N SER A 237 10.08 -3.85 -32.90
CA SER A 237 10.24 -5.29 -33.15
C SER A 237 8.98 -5.95 -33.72
N GLY A 238 7.81 -5.41 -33.39
CA GLY A 238 6.51 -5.95 -33.75
C GLY A 238 6.10 -7.18 -32.96
N VAL A 239 6.85 -7.54 -31.91
CA VAL A 239 6.58 -8.71 -31.06
C VAL A 239 6.41 -8.30 -29.60
N MET A 240 5.84 -9.20 -28.80
CA MET A 240 5.65 -9.02 -27.36
C MET A 240 6.99 -9.15 -26.63
N GLU A 241 7.46 -8.05 -26.04
CA GLU A 241 8.71 -7.97 -25.30
C GLU A 241 8.54 -7.46 -23.86
N LYS A 242 7.30 -7.23 -23.40
CA LYS A 242 7.00 -6.99 -21.99
C LYS A 242 5.72 -7.74 -21.62
N LEU A 243 5.72 -8.30 -20.43
CA LEU A 243 4.62 -9.06 -19.85
C LEU A 243 4.52 -8.68 -18.37
N GLU A 244 3.35 -8.24 -17.97
CA GLU A 244 2.97 -8.13 -16.56
C GLU A 244 1.80 -9.08 -16.29
N LEU A 245 1.93 -9.86 -15.23
CA LEU A 245 0.89 -10.75 -14.75
C LEU A 245 0.65 -10.41 -13.29
N MET A 246 -0.59 -10.11 -12.93
CA MET A 246 -0.99 -9.78 -11.58
C MET A 246 -2.26 -10.55 -11.22
N ASN A 247 -2.27 -11.25 -10.09
CA ASN A 247 -3.42 -11.98 -9.59
C ASN A 247 -3.48 -11.88 -8.07
N MET A 248 -4.14 -10.86 -7.55
CA MET A 248 -4.28 -10.58 -6.14
C MET A 248 -5.53 -11.27 -5.56
N ILE A 249 -5.57 -12.60 -5.59
CA ILE A 249 -6.57 -13.39 -4.87
C ILE A 249 -5.96 -14.00 -3.63
N GLU A 250 -6.78 -14.14 -2.59
CA GLU A 250 -6.36 -14.75 -1.33
C GLU A 250 -6.06 -16.24 -1.49
N LEU A 251 -4.92 -16.67 -0.94
CA LEU A 251 -4.60 -18.09 -0.76
C LEU A 251 -5.18 -18.59 0.58
N GLU A 252 -5.45 -19.88 0.66
CA GLU A 252 -5.84 -20.51 1.92
C GLU A 252 -4.66 -20.51 2.91
N GLY A 253 -4.89 -20.09 4.14
CA GLY A 253 -3.87 -20.09 5.19
C GLY A 253 -3.38 -18.70 5.60
N LEU A 254 -4.05 -17.62 5.16
CA LEU A 254 -3.79 -16.26 5.63
C LEU A 254 -4.13 -16.12 7.13
N ASP A 255 -3.30 -15.37 7.86
CA ASP A 255 -3.56 -15.05 9.27
C ASP A 255 -4.52 -13.87 9.39
N ASN A 256 -5.78 -14.17 9.58
CA ASN A 256 -6.86 -13.20 9.80
C ASN A 256 -7.30 -13.16 11.27
N SER A 257 -6.42 -13.55 12.20
CA SER A 257 -6.70 -13.42 13.63
C SER A 257 -6.85 -11.96 14.05
N VAL A 258 -7.75 -11.72 15.02
CA VAL A 258 -8.05 -10.37 15.52
C VAL A 258 -7.69 -10.30 16.99
N SER A 259 -6.96 -9.27 17.40
CA SER A 259 -6.61 -9.03 18.80
C SER A 259 -7.63 -8.07 19.45
N GLU A 260 -8.09 -8.44 20.64
CA GLU A 260 -8.87 -7.55 21.52
C GLU A 260 -7.96 -6.81 22.54
N GLU A 261 -6.66 -7.06 22.51
CA GLU A 261 -5.71 -6.39 23.40
C GLU A 261 -5.61 -4.91 23.05
N VAL A 262 -5.67 -4.07 24.09
CA VAL A 262 -5.54 -2.60 23.91
C VAL A 262 -4.08 -2.27 23.57
N PRO A 263 -3.80 -1.66 22.39
CA PRO A 263 -2.46 -1.28 22.02
C PRO A 263 -1.79 -0.33 23.03
N GLU A 264 -0.49 -0.48 23.23
CA GLU A 264 0.26 0.34 24.19
C GLU A 264 0.13 1.84 23.90
N LEU A 265 0.13 2.22 22.60
CA LEU A 265 -0.06 3.61 22.16
C LEU A 265 -1.34 4.27 22.72
N ILE A 266 -2.41 3.49 22.96
CA ILE A 266 -3.65 4.01 23.56
C ILE A 266 -3.40 4.34 25.03
N SER A 267 -2.69 3.49 25.76
CA SER A 267 -2.36 3.72 27.17
C SER A 267 -1.35 4.85 27.39
N GLU A 268 -0.53 5.15 26.38
CA GLU A 268 0.44 6.24 26.38
C GLU A 268 -0.15 7.59 25.95
N TYR A 269 -1.31 7.59 25.30
CA TYR A 269 -1.98 8.81 24.88
C TYR A 269 -2.31 9.72 26.07
N LYS A 270 -2.13 11.03 25.87
CA LYS A 270 -2.45 12.04 26.88
C LYS A 270 -3.32 13.11 26.26
N ALA A 271 -4.54 13.20 26.73
CA ALA A 271 -5.45 14.27 26.32
C ALA A 271 -4.85 15.64 26.60
N PRO A 272 -4.98 16.59 25.67
CA PRO A 272 -4.51 17.96 25.86
C PRO A 272 -5.29 18.65 26.98
N THR A 273 -4.61 19.55 27.70
CA THR A 273 -5.23 20.29 28.82
C THR A 273 -5.61 21.73 28.45
N GLN A 274 -5.22 22.18 27.30
CA GLN A 274 -5.54 23.50 26.75
C GLN A 274 -5.56 23.48 25.22
N LEU A 275 -6.38 24.32 24.63
CA LEU A 275 -6.49 24.43 23.17
C LEU A 275 -5.23 25.07 22.56
N GLY A 276 -4.70 26.12 23.22
CA GLY A 276 -3.54 26.86 22.70
C GLY A 276 -3.85 27.76 21.52
N ASP A 277 -2.79 28.32 20.94
CA ASP A 277 -2.89 29.23 19.79
C ASP A 277 -2.19 28.66 18.53
N ASP A 278 -1.54 27.50 18.65
CA ASP A 278 -0.82 26.86 17.54
C ASP A 278 -1.77 25.98 16.71
N TYR A 279 -2.11 26.44 15.52
CA TYR A 279 -2.96 25.74 14.60
C TYR A 279 -2.41 24.38 14.14
N TYR A 280 -1.07 24.22 14.14
CA TYR A 280 -0.42 22.96 13.75
C TYR A 280 -0.28 21.97 14.90
N SER A 281 -0.79 22.30 16.10
CA SER A 281 -0.78 21.39 17.25
C SER A 281 -1.67 20.16 17.06
N ASN A 282 -2.57 20.16 16.05
CA ASN A 282 -3.63 19.17 15.85
C ASN A 282 -4.59 19.05 17.04
N ILE A 283 -4.71 20.10 17.87
CA ILE A 283 -5.64 20.12 18.99
C ILE A 283 -6.94 20.77 18.53
N LEU A 284 -8.05 20.18 18.95
CA LEU A 284 -9.39 20.64 18.67
C LEU A 284 -10.23 20.55 19.93
N GLU A 285 -11.01 21.60 20.24
CA GLU A 285 -12.11 21.46 21.20
C GLU A 285 -13.37 21.09 20.42
N TYR A 286 -13.99 19.97 20.80
CA TYR A 286 -15.22 19.51 20.21
C TYR A 286 -16.18 19.06 21.29
N ASP A 287 -17.40 19.63 21.27
CA ASP A 287 -18.45 19.40 22.24
C ASP A 287 -17.97 19.50 23.70
N GLY A 288 -17.11 20.50 23.97
CA GLY A 288 -16.60 20.85 25.29
C GLY A 288 -15.45 19.98 25.80
N ALA A 289 -14.92 19.06 25.00
CA ALA A 289 -13.72 18.29 25.28
C ALA A 289 -12.58 18.63 24.30
N LEU A 290 -11.36 18.50 24.79
CA LEU A 290 -10.14 18.74 23.99
C LEU A 290 -9.59 17.42 23.45
N TYR A 291 -9.27 17.37 22.18
CA TYR A 291 -8.69 16.22 21.49
C TYR A 291 -7.43 16.63 20.77
N GLN A 292 -6.40 15.81 20.82
CA GLN A 292 -5.20 15.97 19.99
C GLN A 292 -5.12 14.81 19.00
N PHE A 293 -5.27 15.11 17.72
CA PHE A 293 -5.27 14.10 16.67
C PHE A 293 -3.83 13.69 16.25
N PRO A 294 -3.60 12.38 16.01
CA PRO A 294 -4.56 11.28 16.18
C PRO A 294 -4.90 11.03 17.65
N CYS A 295 -6.16 10.71 17.97
CA CYS A 295 -6.60 10.41 19.34
C CYS A 295 -7.34 9.06 19.39
N PRO A 296 -7.21 8.29 20.49
CA PRO A 296 -7.99 7.07 20.67
C PRO A 296 -9.49 7.34 20.53
N ILE A 297 -10.21 6.44 19.89
CA ILE A 297 -11.68 6.55 19.78
C ILE A 297 -12.36 6.61 21.17
N GLN A 298 -11.71 6.04 22.17
CA GLN A 298 -12.14 6.06 23.57
C GLN A 298 -12.30 7.48 24.14
N GLU A 299 -11.49 8.44 23.70
CA GLU A 299 -11.63 9.84 24.13
C GLU A 299 -13.01 10.43 23.74
N PHE A 300 -13.53 10.03 22.59
CA PHE A 300 -14.87 10.41 22.16
C PHE A 300 -15.95 9.65 22.93
N THR A 301 -15.77 8.35 23.15
CA THR A 301 -16.75 7.56 23.90
C THR A 301 -16.80 7.98 25.37
N ASP A 302 -15.68 8.35 25.97
CA ASP A 302 -15.63 8.91 27.33
C ASP A 302 -16.33 10.29 27.41
N ASN A 303 -16.37 11.05 26.32
CA ASN A 303 -17.17 12.28 26.21
C ASN A 303 -18.66 12.00 25.88
N GLY A 304 -19.08 10.74 25.87
CA GLY A 304 -20.47 10.33 25.72
C GLY A 304 -20.92 10.11 24.26
N PHE A 305 -20.01 10.02 23.32
CA PHE A 305 -20.32 9.52 21.98
C PHE A 305 -20.45 7.99 22.02
N GLU A 306 -21.39 7.46 21.24
CA GLU A 306 -21.62 6.03 21.11
C GLU A 306 -21.26 5.59 19.68
N ILE A 307 -20.51 4.50 19.55
CA ILE A 307 -20.26 3.85 18.26
C ILE A 307 -21.59 3.31 17.76
N GLN A 308 -21.95 3.58 16.51
CA GLN A 308 -23.19 3.08 15.96
C GLN A 308 -23.14 1.56 15.78
N GLU A 309 -24.29 0.88 16.01
CA GLU A 309 -24.41 -0.59 16.01
C GLU A 309 -23.86 -1.22 14.73
N GLU A 310 -24.03 -0.56 13.57
CA GLU A 310 -23.52 -1.00 12.28
C GLU A 310 -21.98 -1.02 12.17
N ASN A 311 -21.28 -0.38 13.11
CA ASN A 311 -19.81 -0.36 13.19
C ASN A 311 -19.26 -1.12 14.42
N SER A 312 -20.11 -1.66 15.30
CA SER A 312 -19.69 -2.27 16.56
C SER A 312 -18.79 -3.50 16.39
N ASP A 313 -18.95 -4.23 15.29
CA ASP A 313 -18.18 -5.43 15.00
C ASP A 313 -17.08 -5.19 13.94
N MET A 314 -16.74 -3.92 13.69
CA MET A 314 -15.74 -3.57 12.69
C MET A 314 -14.34 -3.96 13.15
N VAL A 315 -13.65 -4.70 12.28
CA VAL A 315 -12.25 -5.05 12.44
C VAL A 315 -11.41 -4.19 11.49
N ILE A 316 -10.31 -3.65 11.98
CA ILE A 316 -9.37 -2.86 11.20
C ILE A 316 -8.04 -3.62 11.14
N GLY A 317 -7.59 -3.94 9.95
CA GLY A 317 -6.30 -4.60 9.70
C GLY A 317 -5.13 -3.80 10.22
N ALA A 318 -3.98 -4.44 10.37
CA ALA A 318 -2.73 -3.79 10.77
C ALA A 318 -2.39 -2.63 9.81
N GLY A 319 -2.17 -1.44 10.34
CA GLY A 319 -1.85 -0.25 9.54
C GLY A 319 -3.00 0.33 8.71
N ASP A 320 -4.12 -0.37 8.60
CA ASP A 320 -5.27 0.02 7.79
C ASP A 320 -6.07 1.17 8.40
N THR A 321 -6.93 1.73 7.56
CA THR A 321 -7.89 2.77 7.93
C THR A 321 -9.32 2.29 7.72
N GLY A 322 -10.23 2.77 8.57
CA GLY A 322 -11.66 2.52 8.46
C GLY A 322 -12.48 3.80 8.60
N ARG A 323 -13.77 3.70 8.37
CA ARG A 323 -14.73 4.79 8.61
C ARG A 323 -15.79 4.31 9.56
N ALA A 324 -16.06 5.12 10.58
CA ALA A 324 -17.09 4.83 11.56
C ALA A 324 -17.99 6.03 11.79
N GLU A 325 -19.16 5.79 12.35
CA GLU A 325 -20.08 6.82 12.77
C GLU A 325 -20.25 6.78 14.29
N LEU A 326 -20.12 7.96 14.90
CA LEU A 326 -20.33 8.16 16.31
C LEU A 326 -21.55 9.05 16.52
N MET A 327 -22.32 8.79 17.56
CA MET A 327 -23.51 9.56 17.90
C MET A 327 -23.53 9.94 19.37
N LYS A 328 -23.86 11.21 19.62
CA LYS A 328 -24.18 11.70 20.98
C LYS A 328 -25.48 12.51 20.91
N ASP A 329 -26.48 12.09 21.68
CA ASP A 329 -27.84 12.64 21.62
C ASP A 329 -28.44 12.56 20.20
N LYS A 330 -28.45 13.68 19.47
CA LYS A 330 -28.91 13.78 18.07
C LYS A 330 -27.79 14.19 17.11
N GLN A 331 -26.61 14.32 17.61
CA GLN A 331 -25.44 14.71 16.86
C GLN A 331 -24.76 13.45 16.31
N ARG A 332 -24.58 13.42 15.00
CA ARG A 332 -23.92 12.35 14.27
C ARG A 332 -22.63 12.91 13.65
N ILE A 333 -21.54 12.24 13.87
CA ILE A 333 -20.25 12.54 13.26
C ILE A 333 -19.71 11.31 12.54
N ARG A 334 -18.98 11.54 11.48
CA ARG A 334 -18.18 10.53 10.80
C ARG A 334 -16.73 10.70 11.17
N VAL A 335 -16.06 9.60 11.40
CA VAL A 335 -14.64 9.59 11.70
C VAL A 335 -13.91 8.63 10.78
N SER A 336 -12.73 9.04 10.32
CA SER A 336 -11.76 8.10 9.79
C SER A 336 -10.88 7.64 10.93
N VAL A 337 -10.71 6.32 11.04
CA VAL A 337 -9.89 5.70 12.08
C VAL A 337 -8.71 4.99 11.47
N LYS A 338 -7.64 4.83 12.24
CA LYS A 338 -6.45 4.07 11.86
C LYS A 338 -6.03 3.12 12.97
N ASN A 339 -5.72 1.90 12.58
CA ASN A 339 -5.04 0.95 13.43
C ASN A 339 -3.52 1.16 13.29
N PHE A 340 -2.84 1.55 14.38
CA PHE A 340 -1.39 1.70 14.42
C PHE A 340 -0.67 0.46 14.95
N ALA A 341 -1.40 -0.59 15.35
CA ALA A 341 -0.81 -1.84 15.79
C ALA A 341 -0.37 -2.71 14.60
N PRO A 342 0.62 -3.60 14.78
CA PRO A 342 1.04 -4.54 13.74
C PRO A 342 0.11 -5.77 13.63
N TYR A 343 -1.05 -5.73 14.23
CA TYR A 343 -2.06 -6.78 14.19
C TYR A 343 -3.45 -6.18 13.98
N ALA A 344 -4.35 -6.97 13.43
CA ALA A 344 -5.76 -6.59 13.30
C ALA A 344 -6.41 -6.43 14.65
N THR A 345 -7.26 -5.43 14.81
CA THR A 345 -7.93 -5.15 16.08
C THR A 345 -9.35 -4.65 15.88
N VAL A 346 -10.10 -4.61 16.97
CA VAL A 346 -11.45 -4.05 17.00
C VAL A 346 -11.41 -2.52 16.91
N LEU A 347 -12.50 -1.94 16.44
CA LEU A 347 -12.63 -0.49 16.23
C LEU A 347 -12.27 0.32 17.49
N GLU A 348 -12.63 -0.16 18.65
CA GLU A 348 -12.39 0.50 19.95
C GLU A 348 -10.91 0.71 20.25
N ASN A 349 -10.04 -0.10 19.63
CA ASN A 349 -8.59 -0.02 19.78
C ASN A 349 -7.91 0.84 18.70
N CYS A 350 -8.68 1.59 17.92
CA CYS A 350 -8.17 2.45 16.86
C CYS A 350 -8.08 3.92 17.28
N PHE A 351 -7.35 4.68 16.48
CA PHE A 351 -7.22 6.13 16.62
C PHE A 351 -8.05 6.86 15.59
N ILE A 352 -8.79 7.87 15.99
CA ILE A 352 -9.41 8.82 15.08
C ILE A 352 -8.30 9.69 14.49
N ILE A 353 -8.21 9.71 13.15
CA ILE A 353 -7.27 10.52 12.38
C ILE A 353 -7.94 11.69 11.66
N GLU A 354 -9.25 11.60 11.45
CA GLU A 354 -10.04 12.63 10.77
C GLU A 354 -11.45 12.66 11.36
N LEU A 355 -12.00 13.84 11.50
CA LEU A 355 -13.37 14.09 11.93
C LEU A 355 -14.10 14.85 10.82
N ASP A 356 -15.22 14.28 10.35
CA ASP A 356 -16.08 14.86 9.33
C ASP A 356 -17.49 15.07 9.91
N GLU A 357 -17.87 16.33 10.05
CA GLU A 357 -19.21 16.72 10.49
C GLU A 357 -19.96 17.35 9.31
N HIS A 358 -20.92 16.61 8.75
CA HIS A 358 -21.72 17.07 7.61
C HIS A 358 -22.89 17.98 7.96
N ASP A 359 -23.37 17.93 9.23
CA ASP A 359 -24.56 18.67 9.67
C ASP A 359 -24.24 19.94 10.44
N PHE A 360 -23.43 20.84 9.86
CA PHE A 360 -23.32 22.22 10.36
C PHE A 360 -24.61 23.06 10.13
N GLY A 361 -25.74 22.38 10.02
CA GLY A 361 -27.05 23.01 9.88
C GLY A 361 -27.59 23.57 11.20
N ALA A 362 -28.68 24.32 11.13
CA ALA A 362 -29.31 25.01 12.23
C ALA A 362 -29.78 24.12 13.42
N ASN A 363 -29.53 22.86 13.41
CA ASN A 363 -29.88 21.88 14.46
C ASN A 363 -28.64 21.20 15.10
N SER A 364 -27.41 21.46 14.64
CA SER A 364 -26.19 20.99 15.27
C SER A 364 -25.94 21.84 16.53
N ASN A 365 -25.93 21.20 17.70
CA ASN A 365 -25.54 21.86 18.96
C ASN A 365 -24.03 21.71 19.22
N SER A 366 -23.30 21.15 18.25
CA SER A 366 -21.86 20.95 18.39
C SER A 366 -21.11 22.27 18.37
N SER A 367 -20.22 22.44 19.31
CA SER A 367 -19.24 23.52 19.31
C SER A 367 -17.89 22.96 18.91
N MET A 368 -17.38 23.40 17.78
CA MET A 368 -16.02 23.11 17.33
C MET A 368 -15.19 24.37 17.42
N VAL A 369 -14.10 24.32 18.18
CA VAL A 369 -13.18 25.45 18.36
C VAL A 369 -11.75 25.00 18.03
N PHE A 370 -11.11 25.72 17.12
CA PHE A 370 -9.73 25.52 16.73
C PHE A 370 -8.79 26.40 17.57
N PRO A 371 -7.48 26.12 17.59
CA PRO A 371 -6.48 26.98 18.23
C PRO A 371 -6.66 28.45 17.84
N GLY A 372 -6.39 29.35 18.82
CA GLY A 372 -6.67 30.76 18.64
C GLY A 372 -8.15 31.16 18.81
N GLY A 373 -9.01 30.20 19.20
CA GLY A 373 -10.45 30.45 19.40
C GLY A 373 -11.27 30.56 18.10
N ILE A 374 -10.74 30.06 16.99
CA ILE A 374 -11.39 30.06 15.69
C ILE A 374 -12.54 29.06 15.68
N THR A 375 -13.70 29.47 15.19
CA THR A 375 -14.91 28.64 15.10
C THR A 375 -15.50 28.69 13.70
N PHE A 376 -16.47 27.82 13.42
CA PHE A 376 -17.28 27.96 12.22
C PHE A 376 -18.05 29.30 12.25
N GLY A 377 -17.80 30.14 11.26
CA GLY A 377 -18.37 31.47 11.16
C GLY A 377 -17.42 32.59 11.57
N SER A 378 -16.21 32.27 12.05
CA SER A 378 -15.15 33.26 12.20
C SER A 378 -14.83 33.91 10.86
N SER A 379 -14.55 35.23 10.90
CA SER A 379 -14.15 35.97 9.71
C SER A 379 -12.73 35.63 9.26
N GLU A 380 -12.40 35.90 7.99
CA GLU A 380 -11.02 35.73 7.48
C GLU A 380 -10.03 36.59 8.30
N GLU A 381 -10.44 37.77 8.79
CA GLU A 381 -9.59 38.64 9.59
C GLU A 381 -9.25 38.01 10.96
N GLU A 382 -10.21 37.33 11.59
CA GLU A 382 -10.02 36.60 12.84
C GLU A 382 -9.14 35.36 12.63
N ALA A 383 -9.25 34.66 11.49
CA ALA A 383 -8.49 33.44 11.20
C ALA A 383 -7.03 33.70 10.80
N VAL A 384 -6.65 34.94 10.43
CA VAL A 384 -5.27 35.30 10.01
C VAL A 384 -4.58 36.27 11.00
N SER A 385 -5.23 36.65 12.08
CA SER A 385 -4.70 37.50 13.12
C SER A 385 -3.90 36.72 14.16
#